data_9d4362f1b879f8fcf45153ea06482e89
#
_entry.id   9d4362f1b879f8fcf45153ea06482e89
#
_cell.length_a   1.000
_cell.length_b   1.000
_cell.length_c   1.000
_cell.angle_alpha   90.00
_cell.angle_beta   90.00
_cell.angle_gamma   90.00
#
_symmetry.space_group_name_H-M   'P 1'
#
loop_
_entity.id
_entity.type
_entity.pdbx_description
1 polymer ?
#
loop_
_entity_poly.entity_id
_entity_poly.type
_entity_poly.pdbx_seq_one_letter_code
_entity_poly.pdbx_strand_id
1 'polypeptide(L)'
;MRVPLFGLGCAGGVTGLSVAQSLAKAREGAKVFLVVIETCSLSFRADRLQKADIIATALFGDGSAAACLSTDATDGKTRVELDQGYQKMWPDTLSIMGWDVDEAGLAWCLTARSRPLCGTSLQLLREAH
;
A
#
# COMPACT_ATOMS: atom_id res chain seq x y z
N MET A 1 14.98 -14.44 7.25
CA MET A 1 13.65 -14.80 6.72
C MET A 1 13.23 -13.71 5.73
N ARG A 2 12.52 -14.05 4.66
CA ARG A 2 11.92 -13.11 3.71
C ARG A 2 10.42 -13.37 3.65
N VAL A 3 9.62 -12.31 3.69
CA VAL A 3 8.16 -12.37 3.63
C VAL A 3 7.69 -11.47 2.49
N PRO A 4 7.39 -12.04 1.30
CA PRO A 4 6.86 -11.25 0.20
C PRO A 4 5.39 -10.87 0.47
N LEU A 5 5.06 -9.61 0.22
CA LEU A 5 3.69 -9.09 0.24
C LEU A 5 3.38 -8.58 -1.16
N PHE A 6 2.28 -9.06 -1.74
CA PHE A 6 1.87 -8.74 -3.10
C PHE A 6 0.34 -8.66 -3.21
N GLY A 7 -0.15 -7.90 -4.18
CA GLY A 7 -1.58 -7.83 -4.50
C GLY A 7 -2.41 -6.90 -3.63
N LEU A 8 -1.77 -6.10 -2.76
CA LEU A 8 -2.46 -5.16 -1.87
C LEU A 8 -2.55 -3.74 -2.45
N GLY A 9 -1.96 -3.50 -3.61
CA GLY A 9 -1.91 -2.18 -4.23
C GLY A 9 -1.37 -1.12 -3.28
N CYS A 10 -1.96 0.07 -3.30
CA CYS A 10 -1.54 1.20 -2.45
C CYS A 10 -1.60 0.93 -0.94
N ALA A 11 -2.35 -0.08 -0.48
CA ALA A 11 -2.37 -0.48 0.91
C ALA A 11 -1.13 -1.29 1.32
N GLY A 12 -0.31 -1.75 0.36
CA GLY A 12 0.82 -2.64 0.59
C GLY A 12 1.86 -2.08 1.53
N GLY A 13 2.21 -0.80 1.41
CA GLY A 13 3.18 -0.15 2.27
C GLY A 13 2.75 -0.11 3.74
N VAL A 14 1.52 0.34 4.01
CA VAL A 14 0.98 0.43 5.39
C VAL A 14 0.74 -0.96 5.98
N THR A 15 0.20 -1.88 5.19
CA THR A 15 0.06 -3.28 5.61
C THR A 15 1.42 -3.90 5.92
N GLY A 16 2.42 -3.61 5.09
CA GLY A 16 3.80 -4.03 5.29
C GLY A 16 4.38 -3.54 6.61
N LEU A 17 4.11 -2.30 7.02
CA LEU A 17 4.51 -1.77 8.32
C LEU A 17 3.89 -2.57 9.47
N SER A 18 2.60 -2.90 9.39
CA SER A 18 1.92 -3.70 10.42
C SER A 18 2.48 -5.12 10.51
N VAL A 19 2.79 -5.75 9.38
CA VAL A 19 3.42 -7.08 9.34
C VAL A 19 4.84 -7.02 9.90
N ALA A 20 5.63 -6.03 9.49
CA ALA A 20 6.99 -5.84 9.96
C ALA A 20 7.04 -5.57 11.47
N GLN A 21 6.10 -4.79 12.01
CA GLN A 21 5.93 -4.58 13.45
C GLN A 21 5.65 -5.90 14.20
N SER A 22 4.72 -6.70 13.67
CA SER A 22 4.40 -8.00 14.28
C SER A 22 5.60 -8.94 14.28
N LEU A 23 6.38 -8.97 13.20
CA LEU A 23 7.60 -9.76 13.09
C LEU A 23 8.71 -9.27 14.05
N ALA A 24 8.84 -7.95 14.22
CA ALA A 24 9.78 -7.38 15.20
C ALA A 24 9.40 -7.76 16.63
N LYS A 25 8.09 -7.66 16.98
CA LYS A 25 7.58 -8.04 18.30
C LYS A 25 7.69 -9.54 18.61
N ALA A 26 7.70 -10.39 17.57
CA ALA A 26 7.77 -11.84 17.73
C ALA A 26 9.13 -12.35 18.21
N ARG A 27 10.17 -11.54 18.15
CA ARG A 27 11.53 -11.94 18.53
C ARG A 27 12.31 -10.77 19.11
N GLU A 28 12.74 -10.90 20.34
CA GLU A 28 13.59 -9.90 21.02
C GLU A 28 14.86 -9.61 20.22
N GLY A 29 15.24 -8.33 20.11
CA GLY A 29 16.39 -7.86 19.37
C GLY A 29 16.27 -7.99 17.84
N ALA A 30 15.10 -8.38 17.33
CA ALA A 30 14.93 -8.49 15.89
C ALA A 30 14.96 -7.11 15.22
N LYS A 31 15.66 -7.04 14.10
CA LYS A 31 15.63 -5.90 13.17
C LYS A 31 14.96 -6.36 11.89
N VAL A 32 13.85 -5.72 11.56
CA VAL A 32 13.04 -6.04 10.38
C VAL A 32 13.16 -4.91 9.38
N PHE A 33 13.63 -5.22 8.18
CA PHE A 33 13.65 -4.29 7.07
C PHE A 33 12.39 -4.48 6.22
N LEU A 34 11.58 -3.45 6.15
CA LEU A 34 10.52 -3.33 5.17
C LEU A 34 11.08 -2.61 3.94
N VAL A 35 10.94 -3.21 2.78
CA VAL A 35 11.26 -2.59 1.49
C VAL A 35 9.99 -2.56 0.67
N VAL A 36 9.58 -1.39 0.23
CA VAL A 36 8.44 -1.16 -0.66
C VAL A 36 8.98 -0.78 -2.03
N ILE A 37 8.51 -1.44 -3.07
CA ILE A 37 8.91 -1.19 -4.45
C ILE A 37 7.64 -1.04 -5.28
N GLU A 38 7.50 0.07 -5.95
CA GLU A 38 6.43 0.37 -6.89
C GLU A 38 7.02 0.48 -8.30
N THR A 39 6.42 -0.25 -9.24
CA THR A 39 6.83 -0.28 -10.65
C THR A 39 5.64 0.01 -11.55
N CYS A 40 4.99 1.13 -11.30
CA CYS A 40 3.76 1.52 -11.99
C CYS A 40 3.95 1.72 -13.50
N SER A 41 5.17 2.05 -13.93
CA SER A 41 5.52 2.18 -15.35
C SER A 41 5.31 0.88 -16.13
N LEU A 42 5.41 -0.29 -15.48
CA LEU A 42 5.15 -1.59 -16.10
C LEU A 42 3.68 -1.82 -16.48
N SER A 43 2.79 -1.01 -15.94
CA SER A 43 1.35 -1.06 -16.23
C SER A 43 0.91 -0.04 -17.27
N PHE A 44 1.85 0.69 -17.87
CA PHE A 44 1.54 1.62 -18.94
C PHE A 44 1.13 0.85 -20.20
N ARG A 45 -0.05 1.21 -20.73
CA ARG A 45 -0.66 0.58 -21.91
C ARG A 45 -0.88 1.64 -23.01
N ALA A 46 -0.03 1.62 -24.02
CA ALA A 46 -0.15 2.54 -25.17
C ALA A 46 -1.37 2.24 -26.06
N ASP A 47 -1.88 1.03 -26.00
CA ASP A 47 -3.07 0.54 -26.71
C ASP A 47 -4.40 0.91 -26.01
N ARG A 48 -4.34 1.42 -24.79
CA ARG A 48 -5.49 1.82 -23.97
C ARG A 48 -5.31 3.27 -23.52
N LEU A 49 -6.01 4.18 -24.17
CA LEU A 49 -5.95 5.62 -23.88
C LEU A 49 -7.32 6.15 -23.42
N GLN A 50 -7.99 5.39 -22.58
CA GLN A 50 -9.21 5.86 -21.95
C GLN A 50 -8.89 6.90 -20.88
N LYS A 51 -9.87 7.68 -20.47
CA LYS A 51 -9.70 8.71 -19.44
C LYS A 51 -9.09 8.15 -18.13
N ALA A 52 -9.49 6.96 -17.74
CA ALA A 52 -8.96 6.29 -16.55
C ALA A 52 -7.47 5.98 -16.68
N ASP A 53 -7.03 5.50 -17.86
CA ASP A 53 -5.64 5.14 -18.12
C ASP A 53 -4.74 6.39 -18.11
N ILE A 54 -5.22 7.49 -18.72
CA ILE A 54 -4.51 8.77 -18.71
C ILE A 54 -4.36 9.31 -17.28
N ILE A 55 -5.42 9.23 -16.46
CA ILE A 55 -5.39 9.66 -15.07
C ILE A 55 -4.42 8.78 -14.27
N ALA A 56 -4.47 7.46 -14.45
CA ALA A 56 -3.58 6.53 -13.78
C ALA A 56 -2.10 6.81 -14.12
N THR A 57 -1.80 7.00 -15.40
CA THR A 57 -0.45 7.33 -15.88
C THR A 57 0.07 8.66 -15.29
N ALA A 58 -0.80 9.63 -15.09
CA ALA A 58 -0.43 10.92 -14.51
C ALA A 58 -0.23 10.88 -12.98
N LEU A 59 -0.90 9.95 -12.28
CA LEU A 59 -0.89 9.87 -10.82
C LEU A 59 0.11 8.86 -10.28
N PHE A 60 0.35 7.76 -10.99
CA PHE A 60 1.17 6.67 -10.50
C PHE A 60 2.55 6.66 -11.17
N GLY A 61 3.58 6.48 -10.39
CA GLY A 61 4.95 6.43 -10.85
C GLY A 61 5.74 5.34 -10.13
N ASP A 62 6.94 5.09 -10.63
CA ASP A 62 7.87 4.16 -10.00
C ASP A 62 8.48 4.80 -8.76
N GLY A 63 8.73 3.98 -7.77
CA GLY A 63 9.33 4.44 -6.53
C GLY A 63 9.75 3.30 -5.62
N SER A 64 10.60 3.63 -4.66
CA SER A 64 10.95 2.69 -3.62
C SER A 64 11.21 3.41 -2.30
N ALA A 65 10.88 2.72 -1.21
CA ALA A 65 11.16 3.19 0.14
C ALA A 65 11.55 2.01 1.03
N ALA A 66 12.33 2.28 2.07
CA ALA A 66 12.68 1.28 3.04
C ALA A 66 12.61 1.84 4.46
N ALA A 67 12.21 0.98 5.40
CA ALA A 67 12.20 1.28 6.82
C ALA A 67 12.81 0.12 7.61
N CYS A 68 13.53 0.45 8.67
CA CYS A 68 14.02 -0.53 9.63
C CYS A 68 13.19 -0.41 10.92
N LEU A 69 12.58 -1.51 11.32
CA LEU A 69 11.79 -1.61 12.55
C LEU A 69 12.56 -2.47 13.57
N SER A 70 12.55 -2.04 14.82
CA SER A 70 13.11 -2.78 15.96
C SER A 70 12.27 -2.52 17.20
N THR A 71 12.26 -3.49 18.13
CA THR A 71 11.71 -3.31 19.47
C THR A 71 12.78 -2.90 20.50
N ASP A 72 14.04 -2.82 20.08
CA ASP A 72 15.11 -2.36 20.95
C ASP A 72 14.89 -0.90 21.35
N ALA A 73 15.06 -0.60 22.63
CA ALA A 73 15.10 0.78 23.09
C ALA A 73 16.27 1.50 22.37
N THR A 74 15.94 2.54 21.64
CA THR A 74 16.96 3.39 21.05
C THR A 74 17.22 4.57 21.96
N ASP A 75 18.47 4.98 22.11
CA ASP A 75 18.98 6.04 23.01
C ASP A 75 18.28 7.42 22.82
N GLY A 76 16.97 7.49 22.99
CA GLY A 76 16.17 8.70 22.81
C GLY A 76 16.08 9.21 21.37
N LYS A 77 16.55 8.45 20.39
CA LYS A 77 16.58 8.82 18.97
C LYS A 77 15.44 8.25 18.13
N THR A 78 14.46 7.60 18.76
CA THR A 78 13.27 7.09 18.05
C THR A 78 12.52 8.26 17.44
N ARG A 79 12.34 8.23 16.13
CA ARG A 79 11.69 9.31 15.39
C ARG A 79 10.21 9.04 15.17
N VAL A 80 9.81 7.78 15.10
CA VAL A 80 8.44 7.34 14.86
C VAL A 80 8.22 6.05 15.64
N GLU A 81 7.13 6.01 16.41
CA GLU A 81 6.65 4.81 17.07
C GLU A 81 5.42 4.26 16.33
N LEU A 82 5.38 2.95 16.14
CA LEU A 82 4.24 2.26 15.55
C LEU A 82 3.44 1.62 16.68
N ASP A 83 2.24 2.11 16.92
CA ASP A 83 1.37 1.60 17.98
C ASP A 83 0.58 0.40 17.48
N GLN A 84 -0.44 0.59 16.66
CA GLN A 84 -1.31 -0.47 16.18
C GLN A 84 -1.69 -0.26 14.71
N GLY A 85 -1.69 -1.36 13.93
CA GLY A 85 -2.17 -1.36 12.56
C GLY A 85 -3.63 -1.83 12.47
N TYR A 86 -4.44 -1.15 11.66
CA TYR A 86 -5.82 -1.52 11.36
C TYR A 86 -5.99 -1.74 9.88
N GLN A 87 -6.84 -2.70 9.55
CA GLN A 87 -7.28 -2.94 8.17
C GLN A 87 -8.81 -3.01 8.16
N LYS A 88 -9.41 -2.39 7.15
CA LYS A 88 -10.85 -2.46 6.91
C LYS A 88 -11.10 -2.86 5.47
N MET A 89 -11.91 -3.87 5.28
CA MET A 89 -12.42 -4.29 3.98
C MET A 89 -13.89 -3.90 3.87
N TRP A 90 -14.25 -3.28 2.76
CA TRP A 90 -15.66 -2.97 2.45
C TRP A 90 -16.21 -4.08 1.54
N PRO A 91 -17.35 -4.66 1.87
CA PRO A 91 -17.99 -5.64 0.99
C PRO A 91 -18.41 -5.00 -0.34
N ASP A 92 -18.50 -5.80 -1.39
CA ASP A 92 -19.02 -5.43 -2.71
C ASP A 92 -18.28 -4.23 -3.39
N THR A 93 -17.00 -4.05 -3.09
CA THR A 93 -16.19 -2.94 -3.61
C THR A 93 -15.12 -3.35 -4.61
N LEU A 94 -15.08 -4.61 -5.02
CA LEU A 94 -14.05 -5.15 -5.91
C LEU A 94 -13.96 -4.40 -7.26
N SER A 95 -15.09 -3.89 -7.76
CA SER A 95 -15.18 -3.18 -9.03
C SER A 95 -14.72 -1.71 -8.99
N ILE A 96 -14.36 -1.19 -7.80
CA ILE A 96 -14.06 0.24 -7.65
C ILE A 96 -12.67 0.58 -8.12
N MET A 97 -11.70 -0.25 -7.76
CA MET A 97 -10.31 -0.11 -8.15
C MET A 97 -9.63 -1.48 -8.16
N GLY A 98 -8.91 -1.77 -9.21
CA GLY A 98 -8.23 -3.06 -9.33
C GLY A 98 -7.40 -3.17 -10.59
N TRP A 99 -7.11 -4.40 -10.93
CA TRP A 99 -6.36 -4.78 -12.10
C TRP A 99 -7.23 -5.61 -13.04
N ASP A 100 -7.15 -5.30 -14.30
CA ASP A 100 -7.60 -6.14 -15.40
C ASP A 100 -6.37 -6.81 -16.01
N VAL A 101 -6.44 -8.11 -16.25
CA VAL A 101 -5.29 -8.89 -16.75
C VAL A 101 -5.68 -9.52 -18.08
N ASP A 102 -4.99 -9.15 -19.12
CA ASP A 102 -5.17 -9.70 -20.47
C ASP A 102 -3.83 -10.20 -21.05
N GLU A 103 -3.83 -10.64 -22.30
CA GLU A 103 -2.63 -11.16 -22.98
C GLU A 103 -1.51 -10.10 -23.10
N ALA A 104 -1.84 -8.82 -23.08
CA ALA A 104 -0.87 -7.72 -23.15
C ALA A 104 -0.36 -7.29 -21.75
N GLY A 105 -0.91 -7.82 -20.67
CA GLY A 105 -0.44 -7.59 -19.30
C GLY A 105 -1.47 -6.97 -18.37
N LEU A 106 -1.00 -6.21 -17.40
CA LEU A 106 -1.81 -5.53 -16.40
C LEU A 106 -2.37 -4.23 -16.95
N ALA A 107 -3.64 -3.98 -16.71
CA ALA A 107 -4.30 -2.73 -16.99
C ALA A 107 -5.01 -2.19 -15.74
N TRP A 108 -5.05 -0.88 -15.59
CA TRP A 108 -5.76 -0.23 -14.50
C TRP A 108 -7.28 -0.32 -14.68
N CYS A 109 -7.98 -0.70 -13.63
CA CYS A 109 -9.42 -0.59 -13.52
C CYS A 109 -9.75 0.47 -12.47
N LEU A 110 -10.21 1.64 -12.91
CA LEU A 110 -10.60 2.75 -12.06
C LEU A 110 -12.02 3.16 -12.40
N THR A 111 -12.93 3.13 -11.44
CA THR A 111 -14.29 3.62 -11.63
C THR A 111 -14.49 5.00 -10.99
N ALA A 112 -15.47 5.75 -11.48
CA ALA A 112 -15.80 7.06 -10.93
C ALA A 112 -16.23 7.02 -9.44
N ARG A 113 -16.53 5.84 -8.90
CA ARG A 113 -16.91 5.61 -7.50
C ARG A 113 -15.73 5.58 -6.53
N SER A 114 -14.47 5.54 -7.01
CA SER A 114 -13.30 5.52 -6.14
C SER A 114 -13.13 6.80 -5.28
N ARG A 115 -13.62 7.94 -5.77
CA ARG A 115 -13.53 9.23 -5.06
C ARG A 115 -14.26 9.29 -3.70
N PRO A 116 -15.51 8.83 -3.54
CA PRO A 116 -16.22 8.89 -2.26
C PRO A 116 -15.58 8.02 -1.18
N LEU A 117 -15.02 6.86 -1.54
CA LEU A 117 -14.41 5.95 -0.58
C LEU A 117 -13.09 6.48 -0.01
N CYS A 118 -12.30 7.18 -0.81
CA CYS A 118 -11.08 7.82 -0.34
C CYS A 118 -11.39 8.95 0.66
N GLY A 119 -12.41 9.77 0.40
CA GLY A 119 -12.87 10.83 1.32
C GLY A 119 -13.43 10.26 2.63
N THR A 120 -14.21 9.21 2.57
CA THR A 120 -14.82 8.56 3.74
C THR A 120 -13.77 7.87 4.63
N SER A 121 -12.72 7.31 4.03
CA SER A 121 -11.63 6.67 4.79
C SER A 121 -10.83 7.68 5.62
N LEU A 122 -10.57 8.86 5.10
CA LEU A 122 -9.91 9.95 5.82
C LEU A 122 -10.78 10.51 6.96
N GLN A 123 -12.10 10.55 6.79
CA GLN A 123 -13.03 11.01 7.80
C GLN A 123 -13.15 10.03 8.96
N LEU A 124 -13.17 8.72 8.67
CA LEU A 124 -13.19 7.66 9.71
C LEU A 124 -11.89 7.60 10.54
N LEU A 125 -10.76 7.96 9.97
CA LEU A 125 -9.50 8.07 10.71
C LEU A 125 -9.47 9.29 11.64
N ARG A 126 -10.25 10.33 11.35
CA ARG A 126 -10.41 11.51 12.24
C ARG A 126 -11.34 11.27 13.41
N GLU A 127 -12.31 10.38 13.27
CA GLU A 127 -13.29 10.06 14.33
C GLU A 127 -12.78 8.96 15.30
N ALA A 128 -11.66 8.32 15.00
CA ALA A 128 -11.06 7.27 15.83
C ALA A 128 -9.96 7.80 16.81
N HIS A 129 -9.74 9.10 16.85
CA HIS A 129 -8.94 9.83 17.83
C HIS A 129 -9.88 10.67 18.72
#